data_5b51ce696da26fdf6e1f5651c3d7ae19
#
_entry.id   5b51ce696da26fdf6e1f5651c3d7ae19
#
_cell.length_a   1.000
_cell.length_b   1.000
_cell.length_c   1.000
_cell.angle_alpha   90.00
_cell.angle_beta   90.00
_cell.angle_gamma   90.00
#
_symmetry.space_group_name_H-M   'P 1'
#
loop_
_entity.id
_entity.type
_entity.pdbx_description
1 polymer ?
#
loop_
_entity_poly.entity_id
_entity_poly.type
_entity_poly.pdbx_seq_one_letter_code
_entity_poly.pdbx_strand_id
1 'polypeptide(L)'
;EMAASEVLDEVIKDKMFYDPSGGGITITGGEPSYQANFTLELLTLCKNVGISLAIETCGIGSREFYKECADLSVTFLYDIKCIESARHKALTGADNRHILENLKYLMDRNADIILRLPMIPDCNDSDEDIKLLSGFLNENKGRYRYAEIMPYHTLGKGKAEKIGTSPTYIHDNASDEEISRWCALFNSHGISVRVSK
;
A
#
# COMPACT_ATOMS: atom_id res chain seq x y z
N GLU A 1 21.39 11.64 7.79
CA GLU A 1 20.10 11.62 8.49
C GLU A 1 19.53 13.04 8.47
N MET A 2 18.22 13.19 8.30
CA MET A 2 17.51 14.46 8.34
C MET A 2 16.49 14.43 9.48
N ALA A 3 16.28 15.59 10.13
CA ALA A 3 15.18 15.73 11.08
C ALA A 3 13.85 15.92 10.32
N ALA A 4 12.72 15.60 10.96
CA ALA A 4 11.39 15.77 10.34
C ALA A 4 11.10 17.21 9.94
N SER A 5 11.62 18.20 10.69
CA SER A 5 11.52 19.62 10.36
C SER A 5 12.29 19.99 9.08
N GLU A 6 13.47 19.40 8.87
CA GLU A 6 14.25 19.65 7.65
C GLU A 6 13.54 19.07 6.41
N VAL A 7 12.87 17.91 6.57
CA VAL A 7 12.05 17.33 5.50
C VAL A 7 10.82 18.19 5.23
N LEU A 8 10.17 18.73 6.28
CA LEU A 8 9.05 19.65 6.12
C LEU A 8 9.45 20.89 5.31
N ASP A 9 10.63 21.47 5.57
CA ASP A 9 11.12 22.65 4.84
C ASP A 9 11.25 22.38 3.32
N GLU A 10 11.59 21.15 2.94
CA GLU A 10 11.59 20.74 1.51
C GLU A 10 10.16 20.57 0.98
N VAL A 11 9.29 19.90 1.74
CA VAL A 11 7.89 19.62 1.35
C VAL A 11 7.09 20.90 1.16
N ILE A 12 7.30 21.93 1.99
CA ILE A 12 6.59 23.21 1.91
C ILE A 12 6.88 23.95 0.58
N LYS A 13 8.05 23.76 -0.02
CA LYS A 13 8.39 24.40 -1.30
C LYS A 13 7.39 24.07 -2.41
N ASP A 14 6.80 22.89 -2.36
CA ASP A 14 5.83 22.41 -3.34
C ASP A 14 4.37 22.66 -2.95
N LYS A 15 4.12 23.33 -1.80
CA LYS A 15 2.76 23.56 -1.29
C LYS A 15 1.87 24.30 -2.29
N MET A 16 2.44 25.23 -3.05
CA MET A 16 1.71 25.95 -4.10
C MET A 16 1.12 25.02 -5.20
N PHE A 17 1.66 23.82 -5.36
CA PHE A 17 1.14 22.80 -6.29
C PHE A 17 0.13 21.88 -5.61
N TYR A 18 0.24 21.64 -4.29
CA TYR A 18 -0.67 20.81 -3.54
C TYR A 18 -2.04 21.46 -3.36
N ASP A 19 -2.07 22.76 -3.05
CA ASP A 19 -3.32 23.49 -2.77
C ASP A 19 -4.34 23.42 -3.93
N PRO A 20 -3.99 23.69 -5.21
CA PRO A 20 -4.95 23.62 -6.30
C PRO A 20 -5.26 22.19 -6.77
N SER A 21 -4.35 21.24 -6.56
CA SER A 21 -4.54 19.85 -7.00
C SER A 21 -5.24 18.95 -5.98
N GLY A 22 -5.37 19.39 -4.72
CA GLY A 22 -5.76 18.55 -3.60
C GLY A 22 -4.71 17.50 -3.27
N GLY A 23 -3.46 17.71 -3.72
CA GLY A 23 -2.31 16.86 -3.48
C GLY A 23 -1.74 17.00 -2.07
N GLY A 24 -0.58 16.40 -1.86
CA GLY A 24 0.10 16.40 -0.56
C GLY A 24 1.34 15.56 -0.59
N ILE A 25 1.72 15.03 0.57
CA ILE A 25 2.83 14.09 0.68
C ILE A 25 2.36 12.65 0.76
N THR A 26 3.14 11.75 0.19
CA THR A 26 3.04 10.31 0.43
C THR A 26 4.34 9.84 1.05
N ILE A 27 4.27 9.35 2.30
CA ILE A 27 5.43 8.72 2.93
C ILE A 27 5.48 7.27 2.49
N THR A 28 6.58 6.91 1.86
CA THR A 28 6.88 5.59 1.32
C THR A 28 8.34 5.23 1.63
N GLY A 29 8.88 4.20 1.01
CA GLY A 29 10.28 3.82 1.17
C GLY A 29 10.37 2.33 1.45
N GLY A 30 10.98 1.88 2.56
CA GLY A 30 10.81 0.53 3.06
C GLY A 30 9.39 0.38 3.63
N GLU A 31 9.29 0.35 4.96
CA GLU A 31 7.99 0.36 5.63
C GLU A 31 7.99 1.54 6.62
N PRO A 32 7.09 2.53 6.48
CA PRO A 32 7.07 3.73 7.33
C PRO A 32 6.95 3.42 8.82
N SER A 33 6.27 2.33 9.17
CA SER A 33 6.09 1.92 10.56
C SER A 33 7.37 1.48 11.28
N TYR A 34 8.46 1.16 10.53
CA TYR A 34 9.76 0.86 11.15
C TYR A 34 10.45 2.11 11.72
N GLN A 35 10.09 3.29 11.22
CA GLN A 35 10.53 4.57 11.76
C GLN A 35 9.33 5.36 12.30
N ALA A 36 8.50 4.69 13.10
CA ALA A 36 7.19 5.20 13.55
C ALA A 36 7.26 6.63 14.12
N ASN A 37 8.20 6.90 15.03
CA ASN A 37 8.34 8.21 15.67
C ASN A 37 8.64 9.31 14.64
N PHE A 38 9.58 9.08 13.74
CA PHE A 38 9.91 10.04 12.68
C PHE A 38 8.72 10.24 11.72
N THR A 39 8.07 9.14 11.32
CA THR A 39 6.91 9.19 10.42
C THR A 39 5.77 9.98 11.04
N LEU A 40 5.43 9.73 12.31
CA LEU A 40 4.35 10.44 13.02
C LEU A 40 4.69 11.92 13.24
N GLU A 41 5.94 12.22 13.57
CA GLU A 41 6.40 13.61 13.70
C GLU A 41 6.25 14.37 12.38
N LEU A 42 6.74 13.81 11.26
CA LEU A 42 6.62 14.42 9.94
C LEU A 42 5.15 14.60 9.51
N LEU A 43 4.32 13.57 9.70
CA LEU A 43 2.88 13.66 9.41
C LEU A 43 2.21 14.78 10.22
N THR A 44 2.55 14.88 11.51
CA THR A 44 2.02 15.93 12.39
C THR A 44 2.43 17.32 11.92
N LEU A 45 3.69 17.51 11.58
CA LEU A 45 4.21 18.79 11.08
C LEU A 45 3.53 19.18 9.77
N CYS A 46 3.39 18.26 8.82
CA CYS A 46 2.72 18.50 7.55
C CYS A 46 1.23 18.82 7.72
N LYS A 47 0.53 18.11 8.62
CA LYS A 47 -0.87 18.41 8.95
C LYS A 47 -1.05 19.82 9.48
N ASN A 48 -0.17 20.26 10.38
CA ASN A 48 -0.23 21.60 11.00
C ASN A 48 -0.12 22.73 9.99
N VAL A 49 0.53 22.50 8.84
CA VAL A 49 0.62 23.47 7.74
C VAL A 49 -0.39 23.22 6.62
N GLY A 50 -1.36 22.32 6.84
CA GLY A 50 -2.48 22.07 5.94
C GLY A 50 -2.13 21.24 4.71
N ILE A 51 -1.08 20.39 4.77
CA ILE A 51 -0.71 19.48 3.68
C ILE A 51 -1.45 18.16 3.86
N SER A 52 -2.07 17.65 2.79
CA SER A 52 -2.72 16.33 2.77
C SER A 52 -1.71 15.22 2.94
N LEU A 53 -2.10 14.15 3.65
CA LEU A 53 -1.21 13.09 4.12
C LEU A 53 -1.60 11.75 3.53
N ALA A 54 -0.62 11.01 3.02
CA ALA A 54 -0.77 9.60 2.66
C ALA A 54 0.45 8.79 3.13
N ILE A 55 0.25 7.50 3.40
CA ILE A 55 1.32 6.53 3.61
C ILE A 55 1.12 5.32 2.72
N GLU A 56 2.22 4.79 2.18
CA GLU A 56 2.26 3.46 1.58
C GLU A 56 2.74 2.47 2.64
N THR A 57 1.97 1.42 2.87
CA THR A 57 2.29 0.45 3.93
C THR A 57 1.87 -0.97 3.56
N CYS A 58 2.67 -1.93 3.98
CA CYS A 58 2.28 -3.34 3.96
C CYS A 58 1.52 -3.79 5.23
N GLY A 59 1.31 -2.89 6.19
CA GLY A 59 0.49 -3.16 7.37
C GLY A 59 1.17 -3.87 8.54
N ILE A 60 2.49 -4.07 8.51
CA ILE A 60 3.20 -4.85 9.54
C ILE A 60 3.45 -4.11 10.86
N GLY A 61 3.24 -2.80 10.89
CA GLY A 61 3.49 -1.96 12.06
C GLY A 61 2.59 -2.25 13.26
N SER A 62 2.89 -1.58 14.37
CA SER A 62 2.06 -1.67 15.57
C SER A 62 0.66 -1.06 15.35
N ARG A 63 -0.33 -1.58 16.04
CA ARG A 63 -1.69 -1.01 16.00
C ARG A 63 -1.72 0.45 16.47
N GLU A 64 -0.87 0.80 17.43
CA GLU A 64 -0.79 2.18 17.93
C GLU A 64 -0.32 3.15 16.84
N PHE A 65 0.70 2.78 16.05
CA PHE A 65 1.13 3.57 14.90
C PHE A 65 -0.02 3.84 13.93
N TYR A 66 -0.79 2.81 13.55
CA TYR A 66 -1.92 2.97 12.63
C TYR A 66 -3.06 3.78 13.24
N LYS A 67 -3.27 3.68 14.56
CA LYS A 67 -4.24 4.51 15.28
C LYS A 67 -3.85 5.99 15.18
N GLU A 68 -2.61 6.34 15.49
CA GLU A 68 -2.13 7.72 15.43
C GLU A 68 -2.19 8.27 13.99
N CYS A 69 -1.81 7.48 12.99
CA CYS A 69 -1.98 7.86 11.58
C CYS A 69 -3.46 8.14 11.23
N ALA A 70 -4.38 7.29 11.68
CA ALA A 70 -5.82 7.49 11.44
C ALA A 70 -6.35 8.76 12.13
N ASP A 71 -5.89 9.04 13.35
CA ASP A 71 -6.25 10.26 14.12
C ASP A 71 -5.71 11.53 13.42
N LEU A 72 -4.63 11.41 12.65
CA LEU A 72 -4.11 12.46 11.77
C LEU A 72 -4.85 12.55 10.42
N SER A 73 -5.83 11.70 10.14
CA SER A 73 -6.58 11.64 8.88
C SER A 73 -5.70 11.33 7.66
N VAL A 74 -4.76 10.41 7.85
CA VAL A 74 -3.89 9.92 6.77
C VAL A 74 -4.69 9.05 5.80
N THR A 75 -4.46 9.20 4.50
CA THR A 75 -4.90 8.24 3.47
C THR A 75 -3.93 7.05 3.46
N PHE A 76 -4.46 5.83 3.58
CA PHE A 76 -3.66 4.60 3.58
C PHE A 76 -3.67 3.98 2.19
N LEU A 77 -2.50 3.93 1.56
CA LEU A 77 -2.23 3.10 0.38
C LEU A 77 -1.76 1.73 0.90
N TYR A 78 -2.72 0.82 1.09
CA TYR A 78 -2.50 -0.40 1.88
C TYR A 78 -2.32 -1.62 0.98
N ASP A 79 -1.13 -2.22 1.03
CA ASP A 79 -0.77 -3.38 0.21
C ASP A 79 -1.35 -4.69 0.77
N ILE A 80 -2.12 -5.41 -0.04
CA ILE A 80 -2.51 -6.81 0.19
C ILE A 80 -1.84 -7.69 -0.85
N LYS A 81 -0.86 -8.47 -0.43
CA LYS A 81 -0.06 -9.31 -1.34
C LYS A 81 -0.68 -10.71 -1.54
N CYS A 82 -1.34 -11.23 -0.51
CA CYS A 82 -2.01 -12.52 -0.51
C CYS A 82 -2.92 -12.62 0.72
N ILE A 83 -4.05 -13.30 0.62
CA ILE A 83 -4.99 -13.53 1.74
C ILE A 83 -4.61 -14.79 2.52
N GLU A 84 -4.20 -15.86 1.84
CA GLU A 84 -3.84 -17.12 2.47
C GLU A 84 -2.49 -16.99 3.18
N SER A 85 -2.49 -17.24 4.51
CA SER A 85 -1.35 -16.94 5.39
C SER A 85 -0.10 -17.76 5.09
N ALA A 86 -0.26 -19.05 4.78
CA ALA A 86 0.89 -19.91 4.47
C ALA A 86 1.56 -19.47 3.16
N ARG A 87 0.74 -19.09 2.16
CA ARG A 87 1.23 -18.56 0.89
C ARG A 87 1.89 -17.19 1.05
N HIS A 88 1.27 -16.30 1.84
CA HIS A 88 1.89 -15.01 2.17
C HIS A 88 3.27 -15.20 2.80
N LYS A 89 3.39 -16.13 3.75
CA LYS A 89 4.67 -16.45 4.39
C LYS A 89 5.69 -17.01 3.39
N ALA A 90 5.28 -17.85 2.46
CA ALA A 90 6.16 -18.38 1.41
C ALA A 90 6.68 -17.26 0.49
N LEU A 91 5.85 -16.26 0.18
CA LEU A 91 6.19 -15.16 -0.72
C LEU A 91 7.02 -14.06 -0.04
N THR A 92 6.76 -13.76 1.24
CA THR A 92 7.31 -12.57 1.92
C THR A 92 8.21 -12.89 3.12
N GLY A 93 8.23 -14.14 3.56
CA GLY A 93 8.96 -14.57 4.77
C GLY A 93 8.17 -14.41 6.08
N ALA A 94 7.03 -13.71 6.09
CA ALA A 94 6.20 -13.46 7.27
C ALA A 94 4.73 -13.82 7.03
N ASP A 95 3.99 -14.20 8.08
CA ASP A 95 2.54 -14.36 7.97
C ASP A 95 1.85 -12.98 7.87
N ASN A 96 0.58 -12.99 7.43
CA ASN A 96 -0.21 -11.77 7.21
C ASN A 96 -1.24 -11.51 8.31
N ARG A 97 -1.23 -12.21 9.42
CA ARG A 97 -2.26 -12.07 10.46
C ARG A 97 -2.35 -10.64 10.98
N HIS A 98 -1.23 -10.08 11.45
CA HIS A 98 -1.19 -8.70 11.94
C HIS A 98 -1.52 -7.67 10.85
N ILE A 99 -1.12 -7.94 9.62
CA ILE A 99 -1.44 -7.10 8.46
C ILE A 99 -2.96 -6.99 8.29
N LEU A 100 -3.66 -8.12 8.26
CA LEU A 100 -5.12 -8.15 8.09
C LEU A 100 -5.87 -7.64 9.33
N GLU A 101 -5.34 -7.88 10.55
CA GLU A 101 -5.88 -7.32 11.79
C GLU A 101 -5.77 -5.78 11.82
N ASN A 102 -4.65 -5.22 11.41
CA ASN A 102 -4.46 -3.77 11.32
C ASN A 102 -5.37 -3.15 10.25
N LEU A 103 -5.49 -3.80 9.08
CA LEU A 103 -6.40 -3.35 8.04
C LEU A 103 -7.85 -3.34 8.53
N LYS A 104 -8.30 -4.42 9.17
CA LYS A 104 -9.65 -4.48 9.75
C LYS A 104 -9.86 -3.38 10.80
N TYR A 105 -8.88 -3.15 11.66
CA TYR A 105 -8.94 -2.08 12.65
C TYR A 105 -9.11 -0.69 11.99
N LEU A 106 -8.37 -0.40 10.92
CA LEU A 106 -8.51 0.84 10.16
C LEU A 106 -9.89 0.96 9.50
N MET A 107 -10.39 -0.13 8.94
CA MET A 107 -11.74 -0.21 8.36
C MET A 107 -12.83 0.04 9.41
N ASP A 108 -12.68 -0.53 10.62
CA ASP A 108 -13.64 -0.32 11.73
C ASP A 108 -13.66 1.13 12.22
N ARG A 109 -12.61 1.90 11.96
CA ARG A 109 -12.50 3.33 12.25
C ARG A 109 -12.94 4.22 11.09
N ASN A 110 -13.41 3.66 9.98
CA ASN A 110 -13.72 4.39 8.75
C ASN A 110 -12.52 5.22 8.23
N ALA A 111 -11.30 4.72 8.38
CA ALA A 111 -10.12 5.36 7.83
C ALA A 111 -10.21 5.43 6.30
N ASP A 112 -9.53 6.41 5.70
CA ASP A 112 -9.48 6.55 4.26
C ASP A 112 -8.45 5.56 3.68
N ILE A 113 -8.94 4.49 3.04
CA ILE A 113 -8.12 3.36 2.58
C ILE A 113 -8.27 3.16 1.08
N ILE A 114 -7.16 3.07 0.39
CA ILE A 114 -7.03 2.55 -0.97
C ILE A 114 -6.30 1.21 -0.85
N LEU A 115 -6.94 0.13 -1.27
CA LEU A 115 -6.33 -1.19 -1.27
C LEU A 115 -5.50 -1.39 -2.52
N ARG A 116 -4.23 -1.70 -2.34
CA ARG A 116 -3.29 -1.98 -3.43
C ARG A 116 -3.01 -3.47 -3.49
N LEU A 117 -3.11 -4.02 -4.69
CA LEU A 117 -2.98 -5.44 -4.97
C LEU A 117 -1.75 -5.64 -5.86
N PRO A 118 -0.54 -5.75 -5.29
CA PRO A 118 0.65 -6.08 -6.07
C PRO A 118 0.48 -7.47 -6.69
N MET A 119 0.39 -7.55 -8.03
CA MET A 119 0.17 -8.79 -8.77
C MET A 119 1.45 -9.16 -9.51
N ILE A 120 2.01 -10.30 -9.20
CA ILE A 120 3.25 -10.84 -9.78
C ILE A 120 2.88 -12.12 -10.53
N PRO A 121 3.14 -12.20 -11.85
CA PRO A 121 2.89 -13.39 -12.64
C PRO A 121 3.48 -14.65 -11.98
N ASP A 122 2.74 -15.75 -12.00
CA ASP A 122 3.10 -17.06 -11.43
C ASP A 122 3.36 -17.08 -9.92
N CYS A 123 3.19 -15.96 -9.23
CA CYS A 123 3.48 -15.86 -7.79
C CYS A 123 2.22 -15.75 -6.92
N ASN A 124 1.35 -14.79 -7.20
CA ASN A 124 0.14 -14.52 -6.41
C ASN A 124 -1.06 -14.17 -7.29
N ASP A 125 -1.06 -14.66 -8.52
CA ASP A 125 -2.03 -14.32 -9.55
C ASP A 125 -2.85 -15.53 -10.04
N SER A 126 -2.82 -16.66 -9.30
CA SER A 126 -3.65 -17.82 -9.61
C SER A 126 -5.15 -17.50 -9.46
N ASP A 127 -6.00 -18.25 -10.13
CA ASP A 127 -7.46 -18.08 -10.03
C ASP A 127 -7.95 -18.21 -8.58
N GLU A 128 -7.31 -19.08 -7.78
CA GLU A 128 -7.64 -19.23 -6.36
C GLU A 128 -7.20 -18.01 -5.54
N ASP A 129 -6.01 -17.43 -5.81
CA ASP A 129 -5.57 -16.19 -5.16
C ASP A 129 -6.53 -15.05 -5.43
N ILE A 130 -6.92 -14.87 -6.69
CA ILE A 130 -7.85 -13.80 -7.11
C ILE A 130 -9.24 -14.04 -6.50
N LYS A 131 -9.69 -15.29 -6.42
CA LYS A 131 -10.96 -15.64 -5.76
C LYS A 131 -10.93 -15.29 -4.27
N LEU A 132 -9.86 -15.63 -3.54
CA LEU A 132 -9.70 -15.29 -2.12
C LEU A 132 -9.64 -13.78 -1.90
N LEU A 133 -8.87 -13.05 -2.72
CA LEU A 133 -8.84 -11.58 -2.72
C LEU A 133 -10.23 -11.00 -2.98
N SER A 134 -10.93 -11.50 -4.00
CA SER A 134 -12.29 -11.04 -4.33
C SER A 134 -13.28 -11.30 -3.19
N GLY A 135 -13.19 -12.44 -2.53
CA GLY A 135 -13.98 -12.75 -1.33
C GLY A 135 -13.75 -11.73 -0.22
N PHE A 136 -12.47 -11.46 0.11
CA PHE A 136 -12.10 -10.46 1.11
C PHE A 136 -12.61 -9.05 0.73
N LEU A 137 -12.46 -8.64 -0.52
CA LEU A 137 -12.92 -7.35 -1.01
C LEU A 137 -14.44 -7.21 -0.92
N ASN A 138 -15.19 -8.26 -1.28
CA ASN A 138 -16.66 -8.29 -1.17
C ASN A 138 -17.14 -8.20 0.29
N GLU A 139 -16.53 -8.95 1.20
CA GLU A 139 -16.86 -8.93 2.63
C GLU A 139 -16.64 -7.54 3.26
N ASN A 140 -15.70 -6.76 2.73
CA ASN A 140 -15.34 -5.44 3.23
C ASN A 140 -15.79 -4.29 2.32
N LYS A 141 -16.74 -4.54 1.42
CA LYS A 141 -17.25 -3.54 0.48
C LYS A 141 -17.82 -2.32 1.23
N GLY A 142 -17.45 -1.13 0.77
CA GLY A 142 -17.84 0.15 1.40
C GLY A 142 -16.94 0.59 2.57
N ARG A 143 -15.93 -0.21 2.95
CA ARG A 143 -14.98 0.09 4.03
C ARG A 143 -13.61 0.52 3.51
N TYR A 144 -13.46 0.62 2.20
CA TYR A 144 -12.32 1.15 1.48
C TYR A 144 -12.80 1.96 0.28
N ARG A 145 -11.99 2.89 -0.21
CA ARG A 145 -12.37 3.81 -1.30
C ARG A 145 -12.45 3.07 -2.65
N TYR A 146 -11.42 2.31 -2.97
CA TYR A 146 -11.34 1.40 -4.12
C TYR A 146 -10.16 0.44 -3.94
N ALA A 147 -10.12 -0.59 -4.79
CA ALA A 147 -8.96 -1.47 -4.92
C ALA A 147 -8.30 -1.25 -6.29
N GLU A 148 -6.96 -1.31 -6.32
CA GLU A 148 -6.19 -1.19 -7.55
C GLU A 148 -5.15 -2.30 -7.68
N ILE A 149 -5.06 -2.86 -8.86
CA ILE A 149 -4.00 -3.78 -9.23
C ILE A 149 -2.72 -2.96 -9.47
N MET A 150 -1.63 -3.41 -8.85
CA MET A 150 -0.27 -2.91 -9.09
C MET A 150 0.46 -3.98 -9.91
N PRO A 151 0.46 -3.91 -11.25
CA PRO A 151 1.14 -4.90 -12.07
C PRO A 151 2.64 -4.89 -11.80
N TYR A 152 3.23 -6.09 -11.71
CA TYR A 152 4.66 -6.20 -11.50
C TYR A 152 5.45 -5.56 -12.66
N HIS A 153 6.48 -4.80 -12.29
CA HIS A 153 7.44 -4.23 -13.23
C HIS A 153 8.87 -4.34 -12.70
N THR A 154 9.82 -4.46 -13.60
CA THR A 154 11.25 -4.72 -13.28
C THR A 154 12.01 -3.51 -12.74
N LEU A 155 11.41 -2.33 -12.65
CA LEU A 155 12.04 -1.11 -12.12
C LEU A 155 12.55 -1.26 -10.69
N GLY A 156 11.97 -2.18 -9.91
CA GLY A 156 12.43 -2.51 -8.55
C GLY A 156 13.79 -3.23 -8.50
N LYS A 157 14.25 -3.84 -9.60
CA LYS A 157 15.55 -4.58 -9.65
C LYS A 157 16.72 -3.67 -9.28
N GLY A 158 16.74 -2.44 -9.79
CA GLY A 158 17.79 -1.48 -9.48
C GLY A 158 17.82 -1.00 -8.00
N LYS A 159 16.72 -1.13 -7.26
CA LYS A 159 16.70 -0.85 -5.81
C LYS A 159 17.35 -2.02 -5.02
N ALA A 160 17.05 -3.26 -5.38
CA ALA A 160 17.62 -4.44 -4.73
C ALA A 160 19.15 -4.47 -4.86
N GLU A 161 19.66 -4.19 -6.06
CA GLU A 161 21.11 -4.10 -6.29
C GLU A 161 21.78 -3.02 -5.44
N LYS A 162 21.16 -1.84 -5.31
CA LYS A 162 21.70 -0.73 -4.50
C LYS A 162 21.78 -1.01 -3.01
N ILE A 163 20.94 -1.91 -2.50
CA ILE A 163 20.96 -2.32 -1.08
C ILE A 163 21.68 -3.66 -0.86
N GLY A 164 22.34 -4.19 -1.91
CA GLY A 164 23.17 -5.40 -1.83
C GLY A 164 22.37 -6.70 -1.67
N THR A 165 21.07 -6.70 -2.06
CA THR A 165 20.22 -7.89 -2.07
C THR A 165 19.98 -8.35 -3.50
N SER A 166 19.90 -9.68 -3.71
CA SER A 166 19.45 -10.23 -4.98
C SER A 166 17.91 -10.21 -5.01
N PRO A 167 17.28 -9.81 -6.14
CA PRO A 167 15.84 -9.88 -6.25
C PRO A 167 15.37 -11.34 -6.08
N THR A 168 14.40 -11.57 -5.20
CA THR A 168 13.85 -12.89 -4.89
C THR A 168 13.06 -13.47 -6.07
N TYR A 169 12.59 -12.62 -6.96
CA TYR A 169 11.82 -12.99 -8.15
C TYR A 169 12.41 -12.35 -9.40
N ILE A 170 12.59 -13.17 -10.43
CA ILE A 170 13.07 -12.74 -11.75
C ILE A 170 11.91 -13.03 -12.73
N HIS A 171 10.97 -12.10 -12.79
CA HIS A 171 9.92 -12.10 -13.80
C HIS A 171 10.11 -10.91 -14.74
N ASP A 172 9.56 -11.00 -15.92
CA ASP A 172 9.38 -9.86 -16.80
C ASP A 172 8.22 -8.98 -16.30
N ASN A 173 8.05 -7.81 -16.89
CA ASN A 173 6.89 -6.97 -16.59
C ASN A 173 5.60 -7.76 -16.89
N ALA A 174 4.58 -7.55 -16.08
CA ALA A 174 3.27 -8.12 -16.37
C ALA A 174 2.80 -7.65 -17.76
N SER A 175 2.34 -8.58 -18.59
CA SER A 175 1.84 -8.31 -19.92
C SER A 175 0.40 -7.75 -19.90
N ASP A 176 -0.01 -7.09 -20.98
CA ASP A 176 -1.38 -6.60 -21.12
C ASP A 176 -2.42 -7.74 -21.09
N GLU A 177 -2.06 -8.93 -21.56
CA GLU A 177 -2.89 -10.13 -21.50
C GLU A 177 -3.10 -10.59 -20.05
N GLU A 178 -2.04 -10.63 -19.22
CA GLU A 178 -2.12 -10.99 -17.80
C GLU A 178 -2.97 -9.98 -17.04
N ILE A 179 -2.73 -8.69 -17.25
CA ILE A 179 -3.52 -7.62 -16.61
C ILE A 179 -5.00 -7.74 -17.00
N SER A 180 -5.29 -7.99 -18.28
CA SER A 180 -6.66 -8.19 -18.78
C SER A 180 -7.32 -9.41 -18.15
N ARG A 181 -6.57 -10.53 -18.02
CA ARG A 181 -7.04 -11.75 -17.32
C ARG A 181 -7.40 -11.46 -15.88
N TRP A 182 -6.51 -10.79 -15.13
CA TRP A 182 -6.77 -10.43 -13.73
C TRP A 182 -8.02 -9.58 -13.58
N CYS A 183 -8.16 -8.52 -14.39
CA CYS A 183 -9.35 -7.68 -14.39
C CYS A 183 -10.64 -8.47 -14.68
N ALA A 184 -10.58 -9.38 -15.67
CA ALA A 184 -11.73 -10.24 -16.01
C ALA A 184 -12.11 -11.17 -14.86
N LEU A 185 -11.13 -11.76 -14.16
CA LEU A 185 -11.37 -12.63 -13.01
C LEU A 185 -11.96 -11.86 -11.82
N PHE A 186 -11.43 -10.69 -11.46
CA PHE A 186 -12.04 -9.85 -10.43
C PHE A 186 -13.49 -9.47 -10.78
N ASN A 187 -13.73 -9.07 -12.03
CA ASN A 187 -15.08 -8.74 -12.52
C ASN A 187 -16.03 -9.96 -12.42
N SER A 188 -15.57 -11.17 -12.75
CA SER A 188 -16.37 -12.39 -12.64
C SER A 188 -16.81 -12.70 -11.21
N HIS A 189 -16.04 -12.22 -10.22
CA HIS A 189 -16.36 -12.30 -8.80
C HIS A 189 -17.11 -11.04 -8.27
N GLY A 190 -17.56 -10.15 -9.15
CA GLY A 190 -18.33 -8.95 -8.77
C GLY A 190 -17.50 -7.80 -8.20
N ILE A 191 -16.17 -7.83 -8.38
CA ILE A 191 -15.26 -6.77 -7.95
C ILE A 191 -14.77 -5.96 -9.15
N SER A 192 -14.99 -4.65 -9.12
CA SER A 192 -14.35 -3.71 -10.05
C SER A 192 -13.04 -3.23 -9.45
N VAL A 193 -11.94 -3.44 -10.14
CA VAL A 193 -10.60 -2.97 -9.76
C VAL A 193 -10.11 -1.91 -10.74
N ARG A 194 -9.26 -1.01 -10.26
CA ARG A 194 -8.47 -0.12 -11.11
C ARG A 194 -7.14 -0.80 -11.45
N VAL A 195 -6.45 -0.29 -12.45
CA VAL A 195 -5.05 -0.68 -12.74
C VAL A 195 -4.21 0.57 -12.56
N SER A 196 -3.18 0.49 -11.71
CA SER A 196 -2.24 1.61 -11.55
C SER A 196 -1.44 1.82 -12.84
N LYS A 197 -1.17 3.07 -13.15
CA LYS A 197 -0.35 3.47 -14.31
C LYS A 197 1.10 3.58 -13.94
#